data_ef3ae625a94837c50e299a094057d58a
#
_entry.id   ef3ae625a94837c50e299a094057d58a
#
_cell.length_a   1.000
_cell.length_b   1.000
_cell.length_c   1.000
_cell.angle_alpha   90.00
_cell.angle_beta   90.00
_cell.angle_gamma   90.00
#
_symmetry.space_group_name_H-M   'P 1'
#
loop_
_entity.id
_entity.type
_entity.pdbx_description
1 polymer ?
#
loop_
_entity_poly.entity_id
_entity_poly.type
_entity_poly.pdbx_seq_one_letter_code
_entity_poly.pdbx_strand_id
1 'polypeptide(L)'
;NATSLEAVFANRGQSLKWLSNIYTYIPDNTNVRYNTRTNGCWPMASIEGYLPWDHIVANNIILGTLYPSTGFVNTQWTEYYRGIQYANIYLANIDKNSAMLADEREWSKAEVHALRAYFYFNLVKEFGPVPLIGDKVYSVDTPIEDMMIPRNTLDECWDYIIAELKAAIDGGKLKS
;
A
#
# COMPACT_ATOMS: atom_id res chain seq x y z
N ASN A 1 -16.60 -21.14 8.05
CA ASN A 1 -16.02 -20.64 9.31
C ASN A 1 -15.10 -19.47 8.94
N ALA A 2 -15.57 -18.24 9.14
CA ALA A 2 -14.71 -17.08 9.02
C ALA A 2 -13.70 -17.14 10.19
N THR A 3 -12.42 -17.19 9.89
CA THR A 3 -11.37 -17.11 10.90
C THR A 3 -11.36 -15.68 11.45
N SER A 4 -11.52 -15.50 12.77
CA SER A 4 -11.47 -14.18 13.36
C SER A 4 -10.07 -13.57 13.26
N LEU A 5 -9.95 -12.24 13.26
CA LEU A 5 -8.66 -11.55 13.28
C LEU A 5 -7.80 -12.01 14.47
N GLU A 6 -8.41 -12.25 15.63
CA GLU A 6 -7.73 -12.78 16.82
C GLU A 6 -7.09 -14.14 16.53
N ALA A 7 -7.80 -15.06 15.89
CA ALA A 7 -7.26 -16.37 15.54
C ALA A 7 -6.12 -16.28 14.51
N VAL A 8 -6.18 -15.33 13.58
CA VAL A 8 -5.09 -15.06 12.62
C VAL A 8 -3.83 -14.61 13.36
N PHE A 9 -3.96 -13.63 14.25
CA PHE A 9 -2.82 -13.05 14.97
C PHE A 9 -2.40 -13.84 16.23
N ALA A 10 -3.13 -14.87 16.62
CA ALA A 10 -2.65 -15.86 17.58
C ALA A 10 -1.74 -16.93 16.98
N ASN A 11 -1.70 -17.05 15.64
CA ASN A 11 -0.96 -18.07 14.93
C ASN A 11 0.17 -17.45 14.09
N ARG A 12 1.43 -17.90 14.33
CA ARG A 12 2.61 -17.42 13.61
C ARG A 12 2.46 -17.54 12.09
N GLY A 13 2.06 -18.71 11.60
CA GLY A 13 1.94 -18.97 10.16
C GLY A 13 0.88 -18.10 9.49
N GLN A 14 -0.23 -17.83 10.16
CA GLN A 14 -1.29 -16.97 9.64
C GLN A 14 -0.87 -15.50 9.65
N SER A 15 -0.17 -15.04 10.70
CA SER A 15 0.39 -13.68 10.74
C SER A 15 1.40 -13.44 9.62
N LEU A 16 2.28 -14.41 9.33
CA LEU A 16 3.23 -14.30 8.21
C LEU A 16 2.53 -14.33 6.85
N LYS A 17 1.44 -15.10 6.70
CA LYS A 17 0.62 -15.05 5.48
C LYS A 17 -0.06 -13.68 5.31
N TRP A 18 -0.50 -13.07 6.41
CA TRP A 18 -1.04 -11.71 6.36
C TRP A 18 0.00 -10.72 5.87
N LEU A 19 1.22 -10.78 6.44
CA LEU A 19 2.36 -9.97 5.98
C LEU A 19 2.63 -10.18 4.49
N SER A 20 2.72 -11.42 4.05
CA SER A 20 2.91 -11.74 2.63
C SER A 20 1.79 -11.20 1.75
N ASN A 21 0.55 -11.14 2.27
CA ASN A 21 -0.56 -10.57 1.52
C ASN A 21 -0.43 -9.04 1.34
N ILE A 22 0.23 -8.31 2.25
CA ILE A 22 0.48 -6.88 2.07
C ILE A 22 1.33 -6.63 0.81
N TYR A 23 2.29 -7.51 0.50
CA TYR A 23 3.10 -7.42 -0.70
C TYR A 23 2.31 -7.53 -2.01
N THR A 24 1.13 -8.18 -1.98
CA THR A 24 0.31 -8.32 -3.20
C THR A 24 -0.27 -7.00 -3.69
N TYR A 25 -0.25 -5.95 -2.85
CA TYR A 25 -0.66 -4.59 -3.22
C TYR A 25 0.46 -3.77 -3.87
N ILE A 26 1.70 -4.30 -3.92
CA ILE A 26 2.77 -3.68 -4.70
C ILE A 26 2.45 -3.86 -6.18
N PRO A 27 2.41 -2.78 -6.97
CA PRO A 27 2.10 -2.90 -8.39
C PRO A 27 3.22 -3.64 -9.14
N ASP A 28 2.84 -4.57 -9.98
CA ASP A 28 3.75 -5.21 -10.92
C ASP A 28 3.95 -4.32 -12.15
N ASN A 29 4.92 -3.43 -12.07
CA ASN A 29 5.25 -2.49 -13.14
C ASN A 29 6.01 -3.15 -14.31
N THR A 30 6.40 -4.41 -14.18
CA THR A 30 7.15 -5.14 -15.23
C THR A 30 6.24 -5.88 -16.19
N ASN A 31 5.02 -6.20 -15.79
CA ASN A 31 4.06 -6.92 -16.60
C ASN A 31 3.24 -5.97 -17.49
N VAL A 32 3.87 -5.55 -18.58
CA VAL A 32 3.35 -4.54 -19.52
C VAL A 32 2.08 -5.02 -20.25
N ARG A 33 1.92 -6.32 -20.43
CA ARG A 33 0.91 -6.87 -21.35
C ARG A 33 -0.38 -7.34 -20.68
N TYR A 34 -0.29 -7.88 -19.47
CA TYR A 34 -1.39 -8.60 -18.85
C TYR A 34 -1.82 -8.08 -17.48
N ASN A 35 -1.14 -7.08 -16.94
CA ASN A 35 -1.52 -6.56 -15.65
C ASN A 35 -2.69 -5.57 -15.79
N THR A 36 -3.88 -6.06 -15.47
CA THR A 36 -5.10 -5.25 -15.49
C THR A 36 -5.13 -4.14 -14.43
N ARG A 37 -4.28 -4.25 -13.39
CA ARG A 37 -4.22 -3.25 -12.31
C ARG A 37 -3.39 -2.04 -12.68
N THR A 38 -2.24 -2.26 -13.30
CA THR A 38 -1.30 -1.19 -13.65
C THR A 38 -1.24 -0.93 -15.15
N ASN A 39 -1.73 -1.86 -15.96
CA ASN A 39 -1.50 -1.90 -17.41
C ASN A 39 -0.07 -1.48 -17.80
N GLY A 40 0.82 -1.74 -16.93
CA GLY A 40 2.25 -1.95 -17.04
C GLY A 40 3.13 -0.82 -17.46
N CYS A 41 2.81 0.41 -17.28
CA CYS A 41 3.32 1.13 -18.39
C CYS A 41 3.92 2.48 -18.19
N TRP A 42 4.63 2.69 -17.10
CA TRP A 42 5.43 3.92 -17.04
C TRP A 42 6.42 4.03 -18.20
N PRO A 43 7.17 2.97 -18.60
CA PRO A 43 7.98 3.04 -19.83
C PRO A 43 7.15 3.29 -21.09
N MET A 44 5.97 2.69 -21.20
CA MET A 44 5.09 2.87 -22.38
C MET A 44 4.27 4.16 -22.33
N ALA A 45 4.25 4.84 -21.19
CA ALA A 45 3.68 6.18 -21.05
C ALA A 45 4.72 7.29 -21.27
N SER A 46 5.90 6.95 -21.72
CA SER A 46 7.01 7.87 -22.03
C SER A 46 7.38 7.83 -23.51
N ILE A 47 8.40 8.58 -23.87
CA ILE A 47 8.96 8.55 -25.21
C ILE A 47 9.77 7.28 -25.52
N GLU A 48 9.98 6.41 -24.54
CA GLU A 48 10.81 5.20 -24.68
C GLU A 48 10.10 4.07 -25.42
N GLY A 49 8.75 4.09 -25.43
CA GLY A 49 7.97 3.03 -26.07
C GLY A 49 6.55 3.46 -26.42
N TYR A 50 5.93 2.69 -27.28
CA TYR A 50 4.53 2.84 -27.69
C TYR A 50 3.89 1.47 -27.84
N LEU A 51 2.67 1.33 -27.35
CA LEU A 51 1.86 0.13 -27.55
C LEU A 51 0.73 0.43 -28.54
N PRO A 52 0.60 -0.34 -29.62
CA PRO A 52 -0.35 -0.06 -30.69
C PRO A 52 -1.81 -0.45 -30.35
N TRP A 53 -2.10 -0.82 -29.11
CA TRP A 53 -3.43 -1.28 -28.70
C TRP A 53 -4.20 -0.15 -28.01
N ASP A 54 -5.36 0.19 -28.52
CA ASP A 54 -6.18 1.32 -28.04
C ASP A 54 -6.69 1.15 -26.59
N HIS A 55 -6.79 -0.08 -26.09
CA HIS A 55 -7.28 -0.37 -24.74
C HIS A 55 -6.20 -0.22 -23.65
N ILE A 56 -5.00 0.14 -24.01
CA ILE A 56 -3.89 0.28 -23.05
C ILE A 56 -3.95 1.66 -22.39
N VAL A 57 -3.97 1.65 -21.04
CA VAL A 57 -4.06 2.88 -20.22
C VAL A 57 -2.87 3.83 -20.44
N ALA A 58 -1.68 3.30 -20.75
CA ALA A 58 -0.53 4.13 -21.09
C ALA A 58 -0.82 5.14 -22.21
N ASN A 59 -1.62 4.74 -23.19
CA ASN A 59 -2.02 5.66 -24.26
C ASN A 59 -2.85 6.84 -23.74
N ASN A 60 -3.69 6.62 -22.72
CA ASN A 60 -4.44 7.70 -22.08
C ASN A 60 -3.54 8.70 -21.35
N ILE A 61 -2.39 8.23 -20.81
CA ILE A 61 -1.39 9.12 -20.18
C ILE A 61 -0.74 9.99 -21.27
N ILE A 62 -0.27 9.37 -22.36
CA ILE A 62 0.38 10.09 -23.48
C ILE A 62 -0.58 11.09 -24.14
N LEU A 63 -1.84 10.70 -24.31
CA LEU A 63 -2.86 11.52 -24.95
C LEU A 63 -3.47 12.58 -24.01
N GLY A 64 -3.11 12.57 -22.71
CA GLY A 64 -3.70 13.48 -21.73
C GLY A 64 -5.18 13.22 -21.45
N THR A 65 -5.67 12.01 -21.72
CA THR A 65 -7.08 11.62 -21.56
C THR A 65 -7.35 10.85 -20.25
N LEU A 66 -6.46 10.94 -19.27
CA LEU A 66 -6.67 10.41 -17.93
C LEU A 66 -7.64 11.29 -17.14
N TYR A 67 -8.69 10.67 -16.63
CA TYR A 67 -9.64 11.32 -15.74
C TYR A 67 -9.68 10.58 -14.40
N PRO A 68 -10.11 11.22 -13.29
CA PRO A 68 -10.26 10.57 -12.00
C PRO A 68 -11.13 9.32 -12.01
N SER A 69 -12.10 9.25 -12.94
CA SER A 69 -12.96 8.08 -13.15
C SER A 69 -12.32 6.98 -14.01
N THR A 70 -11.14 7.20 -14.55
CA THR A 70 -10.42 6.18 -15.33
C THR A 70 -10.08 5.00 -14.43
N GLY A 71 -10.44 3.80 -14.85
CA GLY A 71 -10.28 2.58 -14.04
C GLY A 71 -8.89 2.37 -13.49
N PHE A 72 -7.85 2.74 -14.23
CA PHE A 72 -6.47 2.71 -13.77
C PHE A 72 -6.23 3.61 -12.54
N VAL A 73 -6.60 4.88 -12.63
CA VAL A 73 -6.42 5.87 -11.55
C VAL A 73 -7.12 5.42 -10.29
N ASN A 74 -8.39 5.01 -10.41
CA ASN A 74 -9.17 4.49 -9.30
C ASN A 74 -8.58 3.20 -8.71
N THR A 75 -8.06 2.31 -9.56
CA THR A 75 -7.44 1.06 -9.12
C THR A 75 -6.19 1.34 -8.31
N GLN A 76 -5.28 2.19 -8.79
CA GLN A 76 -4.04 2.53 -8.07
C GLN A 76 -4.33 3.14 -6.69
N TRP A 77 -5.21 4.13 -6.65
CA TRP A 77 -5.65 4.73 -5.40
C TRP A 77 -6.19 3.69 -4.41
N THR A 78 -7.11 2.85 -4.89
CA THR A 78 -7.76 1.83 -4.06
C THR A 78 -6.79 0.78 -3.55
N GLU A 79 -5.90 0.28 -4.41
CA GLU A 79 -4.96 -0.79 -4.04
C GLU A 79 -3.91 -0.29 -3.03
N TYR A 80 -3.39 0.93 -3.18
CA TYR A 80 -2.46 1.49 -2.20
C TYR A 80 -3.13 1.69 -0.84
N TYR A 81 -4.34 2.24 -0.78
CA TYR A 81 -5.05 2.38 0.49
C TYR A 81 -5.47 1.05 1.10
N ARG A 82 -5.76 0.03 0.30
CA ARG A 82 -5.94 -1.34 0.80
C ARG A 82 -4.65 -1.87 1.43
N GLY A 83 -3.52 -1.70 0.76
CA GLY A 83 -2.21 -2.07 1.32
C GLY A 83 -1.94 -1.39 2.65
N ILE A 84 -2.23 -0.09 2.76
CA ILE A 84 -2.11 0.69 4.00
C ILE A 84 -3.06 0.15 5.09
N GLN A 85 -4.31 -0.14 4.75
CA GLN A 85 -5.27 -0.72 5.69
C GLN A 85 -4.81 -2.09 6.22
N TYR A 86 -4.30 -2.98 5.34
CA TYR A 86 -3.76 -4.27 5.76
C TYR A 86 -2.51 -4.12 6.63
N ALA A 87 -1.67 -3.14 6.35
CA ALA A 87 -0.52 -2.77 7.17
C ALA A 87 -0.96 -2.29 8.57
N ASN A 88 -1.96 -1.41 8.65
CA ASN A 88 -2.50 -0.92 9.92
C ASN A 88 -3.10 -2.05 10.76
N ILE A 89 -3.87 -2.96 10.15
CA ILE A 89 -4.41 -4.14 10.84
C ILE A 89 -3.27 -5.01 11.39
N TYR A 90 -2.20 -5.21 10.63
CA TYR A 90 -1.04 -5.97 11.07
C TYR A 90 -0.38 -5.33 12.30
N LEU A 91 -0.02 -4.05 12.20
CA LEU A 91 0.63 -3.30 13.28
C LEU A 91 -0.22 -3.27 14.56
N ALA A 92 -1.53 -3.11 14.43
CA ALA A 92 -2.46 -3.08 15.58
C ALA A 92 -2.59 -4.43 16.31
N ASN A 93 -2.21 -5.55 15.70
CA ASN A 93 -2.48 -6.87 16.24
C ASN A 93 -1.25 -7.74 16.46
N ILE A 94 -0.12 -7.49 15.78
CA ILE A 94 1.03 -8.40 15.84
C ILE A 94 1.65 -8.56 17.22
N ASP A 95 1.59 -7.56 18.06
CA ASP A 95 2.11 -7.63 19.43
C ASP A 95 1.34 -8.63 20.32
N LYS A 96 0.12 -8.98 19.95
CA LYS A 96 -0.69 -10.02 20.61
C LYS A 96 -0.25 -11.43 20.25
N ASN A 97 0.62 -11.60 19.26
CA ASN A 97 1.06 -12.93 18.81
C ASN A 97 2.12 -13.51 19.74
N SER A 98 1.68 -14.35 20.66
CA SER A 98 2.56 -15.07 21.58
C SER A 98 3.32 -16.26 20.96
N ALA A 99 2.91 -16.68 19.74
CA ALA A 99 3.56 -17.77 19.01
C ALA A 99 4.77 -17.30 18.19
N MET A 100 5.02 -15.98 18.13
CA MET A 100 6.20 -15.38 17.50
C MET A 100 7.18 -14.89 18.57
N LEU A 101 8.48 -15.01 18.31
CA LEU A 101 9.51 -14.41 19.15
C LEU A 101 9.40 -12.87 19.12
N ALA A 102 9.85 -12.21 20.18
CA ALA A 102 9.81 -10.75 20.27
C ALA A 102 10.57 -10.09 19.11
N ASP A 103 11.79 -10.55 18.84
CA ASP A 103 12.59 -10.03 17.73
C ASP A 103 11.92 -10.25 16.37
N GLU A 104 11.25 -11.38 16.18
CA GLU A 104 10.52 -11.66 14.94
C GLU A 104 9.34 -10.71 14.74
N ARG A 105 8.61 -10.36 15.81
CA ARG A 105 7.56 -9.34 15.75
C ARG A 105 8.12 -7.97 15.40
N GLU A 106 9.24 -7.56 16.02
CA GLU A 106 9.86 -6.27 15.73
C GLU A 106 10.35 -6.18 14.26
N TRP A 107 10.98 -7.24 13.74
CA TRP A 107 11.39 -7.26 12.33
C TRP A 107 10.20 -7.19 11.38
N SER A 108 9.14 -7.91 11.69
CA SER A 108 7.95 -7.88 10.85
C SER A 108 7.22 -6.53 10.91
N LYS A 109 7.23 -5.84 12.06
CA LYS A 109 6.72 -4.45 12.15
C LYS A 109 7.56 -3.50 11.30
N ALA A 110 8.88 -3.60 11.37
CA ALA A 110 9.78 -2.80 10.56
C ALA A 110 9.53 -2.99 9.05
N GLU A 111 9.32 -4.22 8.62
CA GLU A 111 8.98 -4.56 7.25
C GLU A 111 7.63 -3.94 6.83
N VAL A 112 6.63 -3.98 7.70
CA VAL A 112 5.31 -3.37 7.44
C VAL A 112 5.38 -1.84 7.39
N HIS A 113 6.19 -1.19 8.24
CA HIS A 113 6.44 0.25 8.16
C HIS A 113 7.06 0.62 6.81
N ALA A 114 8.05 -0.15 6.32
CA ALA A 114 8.64 0.08 5.01
C ALA A 114 7.62 -0.05 3.87
N LEU A 115 6.75 -1.06 3.92
CA LEU A 115 5.67 -1.25 2.94
C LEU A 115 4.66 -0.10 2.98
N ARG A 116 4.27 0.36 4.16
CA ARG A 116 3.33 1.48 4.33
C ARG A 116 3.93 2.78 3.77
N ALA A 117 5.21 3.04 4.05
CA ALA A 117 5.93 4.16 3.46
C ALA A 117 5.95 4.07 1.93
N TYR A 118 6.18 2.88 1.38
CA TYR A 118 6.18 2.65 -0.07
C TYR A 118 4.81 2.95 -0.71
N PHE A 119 3.71 2.54 -0.08
CA PHE A 119 2.37 2.83 -0.59
C PHE A 119 2.08 4.35 -0.57
N TYR A 120 2.39 5.04 0.52
CA TYR A 120 2.24 6.49 0.58
C TYR A 120 3.15 7.22 -0.40
N PHE A 121 4.39 6.76 -0.59
CA PHE A 121 5.29 7.32 -1.59
C PHE A 121 4.69 7.25 -3.00
N ASN A 122 4.12 6.10 -3.39
CA ASN A 122 3.48 5.97 -4.69
C ASN A 122 2.21 6.83 -4.80
N LEU A 123 1.40 6.88 -3.75
CA LEU A 123 0.24 7.77 -3.71
C LEU A 123 0.66 9.24 -3.94
N VAL A 124 1.66 9.73 -3.22
CA VAL A 124 2.13 11.11 -3.36
C VAL A 124 2.76 11.36 -4.73
N LYS A 125 3.54 10.42 -5.23
CA LYS A 125 4.15 10.50 -6.57
C LYS A 125 3.11 10.61 -7.68
N GLU A 126 2.00 9.90 -7.56
CA GLU A 126 0.98 9.79 -8.62
C GLU A 126 -0.14 10.82 -8.46
N PHE A 127 -0.50 11.18 -7.24
CA PHE A 127 -1.69 11.99 -6.94
C PHE A 127 -1.40 13.31 -6.23
N GLY A 128 -0.12 13.59 -5.91
CA GLY A 128 0.25 14.74 -5.08
C GLY A 128 -0.15 14.54 -3.61
N PRO A 129 -0.53 15.61 -2.90
CA PRO A 129 -1.00 15.51 -1.52
C PRO A 129 -2.16 14.55 -1.35
N VAL A 130 -2.13 13.69 -0.31
CA VAL A 130 -3.13 12.65 -0.06
C VAL A 130 -3.60 12.66 1.40
N PRO A 131 -4.76 12.06 1.74
CA PRO A 131 -5.15 11.85 3.12
C PRO A 131 -4.21 10.89 3.84
N LEU A 132 -3.69 11.28 4.99
CA LEU A 132 -2.92 10.42 5.87
C LEU A 132 -3.85 9.79 6.90
N ILE A 133 -4.08 8.50 6.80
CA ILE A 133 -4.97 7.78 7.75
C ILE A 133 -4.24 7.36 9.04
N GLY A 134 -2.91 7.50 9.09
CA GLY A 134 -2.10 7.12 10.24
C GLY A 134 -2.27 5.65 10.59
N ASP A 135 -2.38 5.34 11.88
CA ASP A 135 -2.57 3.98 12.39
C ASP A 135 -4.05 3.55 12.49
N LYS A 136 -4.98 4.34 11.94
CA LYS A 136 -6.40 4.01 12.00
C LYS A 136 -6.71 2.72 11.26
N VAL A 137 -7.49 1.86 11.93
CA VAL A 137 -8.05 0.65 11.33
C VAL A 137 -9.54 0.88 11.12
N TYR A 138 -9.96 0.87 9.88
CA TYR A 138 -11.39 0.96 9.55
C TYR A 138 -12.03 -0.43 9.52
N SER A 139 -13.24 -0.52 10.04
CA SER A 139 -14.08 -1.73 10.00
C SER A 139 -15.25 -1.54 9.04
N VAL A 140 -15.99 -2.61 8.80
CA VAL A 140 -17.23 -2.56 7.99
C VAL A 140 -18.29 -1.64 8.64
N ASP A 141 -18.24 -1.52 9.98
CA ASP A 141 -19.17 -0.71 10.76
C ASP A 141 -18.70 0.75 10.93
N THR A 142 -17.53 1.11 10.39
CA THR A 142 -17.01 2.48 10.48
C THR A 142 -17.90 3.43 9.67
N PRO A 143 -18.47 4.49 10.28
CA PRO A 143 -19.26 5.47 9.56
C PRO A 143 -18.48 6.10 8.39
N ILE A 144 -19.16 6.39 7.30
CA ILE A 144 -18.53 6.98 6.10
C ILE A 144 -17.94 8.35 6.43
N GLU A 145 -18.56 9.10 7.31
CA GLU A 145 -18.11 10.42 7.76
C GLU A 145 -16.71 10.35 8.39
N ASP A 146 -16.41 9.28 9.14
CA ASP A 146 -15.11 9.06 9.80
C ASP A 146 -14.00 8.68 8.80
N MET A 147 -14.39 8.22 7.61
CA MET A 147 -13.47 7.88 6.52
C MET A 147 -13.23 9.06 5.56
N MET A 148 -14.09 10.10 5.63
CA MET A 148 -13.95 11.30 4.78
C MET A 148 -12.93 12.28 5.37
N ILE A 149 -11.64 11.93 5.26
CA ILE A 149 -10.54 12.79 5.71
C ILE A 149 -10.05 13.69 4.57
N PRO A 150 -9.76 14.97 4.85
CA PRO A 150 -9.20 15.88 3.87
C PRO A 150 -7.77 15.44 3.49
N ARG A 151 -7.30 15.92 2.34
CA ARG A 151 -5.89 15.74 1.96
C ARG A 151 -4.99 16.55 2.90
N ASN A 152 -3.90 15.95 3.29
CA ASN A 152 -2.83 16.63 4.00
C ASN A 152 -2.02 17.53 3.04
N THR A 153 -1.15 18.37 3.58
CA THR A 153 -0.18 19.10 2.78
C THR A 153 0.89 18.16 2.21
N LEU A 154 1.60 18.62 1.19
CA LEU A 154 2.69 17.83 0.60
C LEU A 154 3.81 17.58 1.62
N ASP A 155 4.16 18.59 2.40
CA ASP A 155 5.21 18.49 3.43
C ASP A 155 4.82 17.48 4.51
N GLU A 156 3.58 17.51 5.01
CA GLU A 156 3.08 16.51 5.95
C GLU A 156 3.14 15.08 5.39
N CYS A 157 2.83 14.92 4.11
CA CYS A 157 2.94 13.61 3.46
C CYS A 157 4.38 13.11 3.41
N TRP A 158 5.34 13.96 3.05
CA TRP A 158 6.76 13.59 3.05
C TRP A 158 7.30 13.33 4.45
N ASP A 159 6.94 14.16 5.42
CA ASP A 159 7.34 13.95 6.82
C ASP A 159 6.82 12.61 7.35
N TYR A 160 5.57 12.25 7.01
CA TYR A 160 5.00 10.95 7.38
C TYR A 160 5.76 9.78 6.73
N ILE A 161 6.04 9.85 5.43
CA ILE A 161 6.82 8.82 4.72
C ILE A 161 8.20 8.64 5.34
N ILE A 162 8.88 9.76 5.66
CA ILE A 162 10.19 9.74 6.30
C ILE A 162 10.12 9.12 7.70
N ALA A 163 9.07 9.45 8.48
CA ALA A 163 8.86 8.86 9.80
C ALA A 163 8.66 7.34 9.74
N GLU A 164 7.87 6.85 8.78
CA GLU A 164 7.67 5.43 8.54
C GLU A 164 8.97 4.70 8.15
N LEU A 165 9.78 5.31 7.28
CA LEU A 165 11.08 4.75 6.90
C LEU A 165 12.06 4.72 8.08
N LYS A 166 12.06 5.76 8.93
CA LYS A 166 12.85 5.77 10.17
C LYS A 166 12.39 4.68 11.12
N ALA A 167 11.08 4.51 11.32
CA ALA A 167 10.55 3.42 12.13
C ALA A 167 10.96 2.04 11.60
N ALA A 168 11.01 1.86 10.28
CA ALA A 168 11.50 0.64 9.66
C ALA A 168 12.99 0.39 9.93
N ILE A 169 13.82 1.42 9.88
CA ILE A 169 15.27 1.32 10.11
C ILE A 169 15.56 1.07 11.60
N ASP A 170 14.92 1.82 12.49
CA ASP A 170 15.17 1.76 13.93
C ASP A 170 14.59 0.49 14.57
N GLY A 171 13.42 0.03 14.11
CA GLY A 171 12.78 -1.21 14.56
C GLY A 171 13.38 -2.46 13.92
N GLY A 172 13.82 -2.33 12.69
CA GLY A 172 14.50 -3.39 11.97
C GLY A 172 15.99 -3.32 12.20
N LYS A 173 16.49 -4.02 13.20
CA LYS A 173 17.88 -4.47 13.11
C LYS A 173 17.95 -5.41 11.91
N LEU A 174 17.97 -4.83 10.71
CA LEU A 174 18.20 -5.57 9.49
C LEU A 174 19.48 -6.38 9.74
N LYS A 175 19.34 -7.71 9.74
CA LYS A 175 20.52 -8.59 9.82
C LYS A 175 21.39 -8.22 8.63
N SER A 176 22.55 -7.65 8.95
CA SER A 176 23.65 -7.50 8.00
C SER A 176 24.11 -8.87 7.50
#